data_f0735c3e856ef96947373cedd1005e0f
#
_entry.id   f0735c3e856ef96947373cedd1005e0f
#
_cell.length_a   1.000
_cell.length_b   1.000
_cell.length_c   1.000
_cell.angle_alpha   90.00
_cell.angle_beta   90.00
_cell.angle_gamma   90.00
#
_symmetry.space_group_name_H-M   'P 1'
#
loop_
_entity.id
_entity.type
_entity.pdbx_description
1 polymer ?
#
loop_
_entity_poly.entity_id
_entity_poly.type
_entity_poly.pdbx_seq_one_letter_code
_entity_poly.pdbx_strand_id
1 'polypeptide(L)'
;MEPKRRKKGMRMKKKLIPAALAMIAFSLGLCSCSSAKTSGDGQVVTLESRSGRVEIDLVGARILSWRVAGKEIFFMPSNPQSPDGDWSHGGLSICWPWFGKKGSAASSIHGFARNKTFVLKSRRTSAAGSSVTLGLTLAAGEEPDFPYAASLELTFTLTDRLTATMRTLNTGKESFAFSEGFQPYFAVGSYKAVTLQGVKDADFAAVDGMDAAFPRRGDAFALTDASIGRKISATAKGNTSLIVWSPGSVEPHNRNLAPGDTERFIGLGPAFRAKEGAVALSPGQAHELVFEMAVGN
;
A
#
# COMPACT_ATOMS: atom_id res chain seq x y z
N MET A 1 -44.50 80.91 52.19
CA MET A 1 -43.22 81.40 51.66
C MET A 1 -42.14 80.53 52.21
N GLU A 2 -41.65 79.62 51.43
CA GLU A 2 -40.67 78.62 51.84
C GLU A 2 -39.32 78.88 51.19
N PRO A 3 -38.18 78.78 51.90
CA PRO A 3 -36.90 79.01 51.32
C PRO A 3 -36.27 77.74 50.80
N LYS A 4 -35.78 77.81 49.58
CA LYS A 4 -35.07 76.71 48.85
C LYS A 4 -33.78 76.29 49.57
N ARG A 5 -33.69 75.01 49.88
CA ARG A 5 -32.43 74.38 50.34
C ARG A 5 -31.56 73.99 49.14
N ARG A 6 -30.34 74.47 49.06
CA ARG A 6 -29.29 74.06 48.14
C ARG A 6 -28.71 72.75 48.57
N LYS A 7 -28.76 71.73 47.65
CA LYS A 7 -28.03 70.52 47.83
C LYS A 7 -26.62 70.65 47.29
N LYS A 8 -25.60 70.41 48.16
CA LYS A 8 -24.20 70.31 47.82
C LYS A 8 -23.98 68.98 47.07
N GLY A 9 -23.49 69.06 45.83
CA GLY A 9 -23.08 67.86 45.07
C GLY A 9 -21.77 67.32 45.61
N MET A 10 -21.79 66.04 45.94
CA MET A 10 -20.61 65.29 46.39
C MET A 10 -19.95 64.66 45.15
N ARG A 11 -18.77 65.11 44.85
CA ARG A 11 -17.93 64.68 43.72
C ARG A 11 -17.26 63.33 44.05
N MET A 12 -17.79 62.21 43.59
CA MET A 12 -17.15 60.89 43.72
C MET A 12 -15.97 60.84 42.76
N LYS A 13 -14.78 60.62 43.28
CA LYS A 13 -13.58 60.32 42.52
C LYS A 13 -13.68 58.82 42.02
N LYS A 14 -13.84 58.63 40.73
CA LYS A 14 -13.70 57.31 40.11
C LYS A 14 -12.24 56.90 40.12
N LYS A 15 -11.89 55.86 40.87
CA LYS A 15 -10.62 55.17 40.75
C LYS A 15 -10.64 54.36 39.44
N LEU A 16 -9.74 54.67 38.51
CA LEU A 16 -9.46 53.81 37.35
C LEU A 16 -8.68 52.58 37.83
N ILE A 17 -9.23 51.42 37.60
CA ILE A 17 -8.54 50.15 37.70
C ILE A 17 -7.97 49.88 36.30
N PRO A 18 -6.65 49.60 36.12
CA PRO A 18 -6.13 49.22 34.83
C PRO A 18 -6.59 47.81 34.51
N ALA A 19 -7.34 47.64 33.44
CA ALA A 19 -7.64 46.34 32.86
C ALA A 19 -6.37 45.77 32.24
N ALA A 20 -5.82 44.76 32.89
CA ALA A 20 -4.78 43.92 32.27
C ALA A 20 -5.42 43.10 31.16
N LEU A 21 -5.16 43.47 29.92
CA LEU A 21 -5.55 42.74 28.73
C LEU A 21 -4.68 41.48 28.63
N ALA A 22 -5.15 40.33 29.11
CA ALA A 22 -4.52 39.04 28.85
C ALA A 22 -4.77 38.71 27.38
N MET A 23 -3.77 38.93 26.53
CA MET A 23 -3.73 38.37 25.19
C MET A 23 -3.55 36.86 25.31
N ILE A 24 -4.63 36.11 25.19
CA ILE A 24 -4.59 34.68 24.88
C ILE A 24 -4.12 34.59 23.42
N ALA A 25 -2.85 34.33 23.22
CA ALA A 25 -2.30 33.94 21.93
C ALA A 25 -2.90 32.60 21.56
N PHE A 26 -3.97 32.61 20.76
CA PHE A 26 -4.48 31.43 20.06
C PHE A 26 -3.43 31.12 19.00
N SER A 27 -2.50 30.21 19.32
CA SER A 27 -1.60 29.64 18.33
C SER A 27 -2.46 28.79 17.38
N LEU A 28 -2.93 29.40 16.30
CA LEU A 28 -3.35 28.68 15.12
C LEU A 28 -2.14 27.86 14.68
N GLY A 29 -2.16 26.57 15.02
CA GLY A 29 -1.28 25.59 14.43
C GLY A 29 -1.55 25.61 12.93
N LEU A 30 -0.71 26.34 12.21
CA LEU A 30 -0.58 26.20 10.77
C LEU A 30 -0.24 24.73 10.53
N CYS A 31 -1.28 23.96 10.15
CA CYS A 31 -1.10 22.66 9.55
C CYS A 31 -0.27 22.92 8.29
N SER A 32 1.04 22.76 8.41
CA SER A 32 1.97 22.82 7.31
C SER A 32 1.57 21.70 6.37
N CYS A 33 0.77 22.00 5.35
CA CYS A 33 0.65 21.15 4.17
C CYS A 33 2.04 21.09 3.56
N SER A 34 2.84 20.14 4.01
CA SER A 34 4.06 19.77 3.33
C SER A 34 3.64 19.26 1.95
N SER A 35 3.82 20.12 0.94
CA SER A 35 3.64 19.74 -0.45
C SER A 35 4.48 18.50 -0.72
N ALA A 36 3.85 17.45 -1.22
CA ALA A 36 4.54 16.27 -1.71
C ALA A 36 5.61 16.74 -2.71
N LYS A 37 6.89 16.48 -2.45
CA LYS A 37 7.92 16.59 -3.48
C LYS A 37 7.64 15.46 -4.47
N THR A 38 7.01 15.80 -5.59
CA THR A 38 6.93 14.96 -6.77
C THR A 38 8.32 14.96 -7.40
N SER A 39 9.01 13.84 -7.34
CA SER A 39 10.23 13.64 -8.12
C SER A 39 9.83 13.29 -9.55
N GLY A 40 10.25 14.07 -10.54
CA GLY A 40 10.07 13.87 -11.98
C GLY A 40 8.68 13.36 -12.40
N ASP A 41 7.93 14.12 -13.16
CA ASP A 41 6.61 13.86 -13.74
C ASP A 41 5.38 13.78 -12.82
N GLY A 42 5.47 14.09 -11.52
CA GLY A 42 4.28 14.24 -10.68
C GLY A 42 3.55 12.94 -10.29
N GLN A 43 4.11 11.77 -10.58
CA GLN A 43 3.43 10.48 -10.42
C GLN A 43 3.86 9.67 -9.18
N VAL A 44 4.88 10.09 -8.43
CA VAL A 44 5.39 9.36 -7.26
C VAL A 44 4.98 10.03 -5.94
N VAL A 45 4.40 9.25 -5.04
CA VAL A 45 4.08 9.65 -3.68
C VAL A 45 5.06 9.00 -2.69
N THR A 46 5.60 9.79 -1.77
CA THR A 46 6.51 9.30 -0.73
C THR A 46 5.81 9.23 0.62
N LEU A 47 5.99 8.11 1.32
CA LEU A 47 5.69 7.96 2.75
C LEU A 47 6.98 7.92 3.55
N GLU A 48 6.95 8.52 4.74
CA GLU A 48 8.08 8.56 5.66
C GLU A 48 7.62 8.22 7.07
N SER A 49 8.50 7.54 7.81
CA SER A 49 8.40 7.29 9.24
C SER A 49 9.81 7.33 9.86
N ARG A 50 9.90 7.15 11.18
CA ARG A 50 11.21 7.03 11.84
C ARG A 50 11.98 5.78 11.42
N SER A 51 11.28 4.73 11.00
CA SER A 51 11.87 3.43 10.63
C SER A 51 12.25 3.34 9.15
N GLY A 52 11.71 4.23 8.27
CA GLY A 52 12.00 4.10 6.86
C GLY A 52 11.23 5.03 5.94
N ARG A 53 11.34 4.72 4.66
CA ARG A 53 10.75 5.47 3.54
C ARG A 53 10.17 4.51 2.51
N VAL A 54 9.02 4.87 1.94
CA VAL A 54 8.34 4.17 0.84
C VAL A 54 8.08 5.14 -0.30
N GLU A 55 8.33 4.71 -1.53
CA GLU A 55 8.02 5.43 -2.76
C GLU A 55 6.98 4.64 -3.56
N ILE A 56 5.90 5.31 -3.96
CA ILE A 56 4.73 4.69 -4.60
C ILE A 56 4.45 5.42 -5.89
N ASP A 57 4.45 4.70 -7.01
CA ASP A 57 4.01 5.21 -8.31
C ASP A 57 2.48 5.23 -8.35
N LEU A 58 1.89 6.30 -8.85
CA LEU A 58 0.45 6.38 -9.09
C LEU A 58 0.00 5.47 -10.23
N VAL A 59 0.88 5.13 -11.17
CA VAL A 59 0.61 4.09 -12.17
C VAL A 59 0.69 2.74 -11.50
N GLY A 60 -0.43 2.04 -11.47
CA GLY A 60 -0.58 0.74 -10.81
C GLY A 60 -0.58 0.79 -9.29
N ALA A 61 -0.50 1.98 -8.66
CA ALA A 61 -0.33 2.15 -7.22
C ALA A 61 0.80 1.27 -6.68
N ARG A 62 1.89 1.18 -7.43
CA ARG A 62 3.00 0.26 -7.19
C ARG A 62 4.00 0.85 -6.21
N ILE A 63 4.39 0.10 -5.20
CA ILE A 63 5.55 0.47 -4.39
C ILE A 63 6.82 0.18 -5.18
N LEU A 64 7.60 1.22 -5.46
CA LEU A 64 8.87 1.14 -6.17
C LEU A 64 10.04 0.85 -5.23
N SER A 65 9.99 1.42 -4.02
CA SER A 65 11.05 1.34 -3.03
C SER A 65 10.45 1.29 -1.63
N TRP A 66 10.96 0.40 -0.80
CA TRP A 66 10.77 0.41 0.64
C TRP A 66 12.12 0.26 1.33
N ARG A 67 12.55 1.31 2.03
CA ARG A 67 13.84 1.34 2.75
C ARG A 67 13.63 1.34 4.25
N VAL A 68 14.34 0.44 4.92
CA VAL A 68 14.42 0.34 6.37
C VAL A 68 15.89 0.43 6.78
N ALA A 69 16.23 1.38 7.65
CA ALA A 69 17.62 1.66 8.04
C ALA A 69 18.57 1.81 6.83
N GLY A 70 18.10 2.48 5.76
CA GLY A 70 18.83 2.72 4.52
C GLY A 70 18.96 1.52 3.58
N LYS A 71 18.51 0.33 3.97
CA LYS A 71 18.56 -0.89 3.14
C LYS A 71 17.27 -1.06 2.36
N GLU A 72 17.36 -1.38 1.07
CA GLU A 72 16.21 -1.69 0.23
C GLU A 72 15.63 -3.05 0.61
N ILE A 73 14.29 -3.09 0.73
CA ILE A 73 13.55 -4.30 1.11
C ILE A 73 12.92 -4.97 -0.11
N PHE A 74 12.46 -4.19 -1.07
CA PHE A 74 11.97 -4.73 -2.33
C PHE A 74 13.05 -4.71 -3.41
N PHE A 75 13.10 -5.76 -4.19
CA PHE A 75 13.93 -5.82 -5.38
C PHE A 75 13.30 -4.96 -6.50
N MET A 76 14.14 -4.23 -7.21
CA MET A 76 13.79 -3.59 -8.47
C MET A 76 14.84 -3.97 -9.51
N PRO A 77 14.44 -4.39 -10.72
CA PRO A 77 15.38 -4.62 -11.82
C PRO A 77 16.03 -3.31 -12.26
N SER A 78 17.21 -3.40 -12.87
CA SER A 78 17.93 -2.24 -13.39
C SER A 78 17.17 -1.51 -14.50
N ASN A 79 16.34 -2.21 -15.24
CA ASN A 79 15.38 -1.65 -16.20
C ASN A 79 13.95 -2.04 -15.77
N PRO A 80 13.30 -1.23 -14.93
CA PRO A 80 11.99 -1.58 -14.39
C PRO A 80 10.86 -1.52 -15.42
N GLN A 81 11.07 -0.87 -16.57
CA GLN A 81 10.10 -0.83 -17.68
C GLN A 81 10.39 -1.96 -18.65
N SER A 82 9.36 -2.76 -18.96
CA SER A 82 9.41 -3.65 -20.12
C SER A 82 9.47 -2.84 -21.40
N PRO A 83 10.16 -3.32 -22.46
CA PRO A 83 10.10 -2.70 -23.79
C PRO A 83 8.69 -2.51 -24.33
N ASP A 84 7.75 -3.32 -23.86
CA ASP A 84 6.34 -3.28 -24.25
C ASP A 84 5.49 -2.36 -23.35
N GLY A 85 6.15 -1.60 -22.44
CA GLY A 85 5.46 -0.69 -21.50
C GLY A 85 4.77 -1.40 -20.33
N ASP A 86 4.83 -2.71 -20.25
CA ASP A 86 4.26 -3.48 -19.15
C ASP A 86 5.27 -3.64 -17.99
N TRP A 87 4.87 -3.24 -16.81
CA TRP A 87 5.66 -3.40 -15.59
C TRP A 87 5.59 -4.85 -15.13
N SER A 88 6.60 -5.66 -15.42
CA SER A 88 6.48 -7.07 -15.14
C SER A 88 7.01 -7.49 -13.76
N HIS A 89 8.14 -6.95 -13.26
CA HIS A 89 8.78 -7.42 -12.01
C HIS A 89 9.28 -6.27 -11.13
N GLY A 90 9.41 -6.56 -9.83
CA GLY A 90 10.01 -5.68 -8.82
C GLY A 90 9.01 -4.87 -8.00
N GLY A 91 9.47 -4.38 -6.83
CA GLY A 91 8.65 -3.62 -5.90
C GLY A 91 7.54 -4.44 -5.24
N LEU A 92 6.41 -3.80 -4.96
CA LEU A 92 5.15 -4.45 -4.62
C LEU A 92 4.09 -4.03 -5.62
N SER A 93 3.66 -4.96 -6.47
CA SER A 93 2.61 -4.77 -7.46
C SER A 93 1.27 -5.31 -6.96
N ILE A 94 0.18 -4.89 -7.59
CA ILE A 94 -1.16 -5.41 -7.35
C ILE A 94 -1.62 -6.27 -8.51
N CYS A 95 -2.47 -7.24 -8.20
CA CYS A 95 -3.20 -8.03 -9.16
C CYS A 95 -4.68 -7.76 -8.96
N TRP A 96 -5.37 -7.17 -9.95
CA TRP A 96 -6.79 -6.84 -9.88
C TRP A 96 -7.35 -6.54 -11.29
N PRO A 97 -8.59 -6.94 -11.63
CA PRO A 97 -9.58 -7.71 -10.86
C PRO A 97 -9.47 -9.22 -11.03
N TRP A 98 -8.32 -9.72 -11.48
CA TRP A 98 -8.00 -11.17 -11.46
C TRP A 98 -6.54 -11.41 -11.16
N PHE A 99 -6.28 -12.55 -10.51
CA PHE A 99 -4.94 -13.06 -10.26
C PHE A 99 -4.60 -14.18 -11.25
N GLY A 100 -3.44 -14.09 -11.91
CA GLY A 100 -3.03 -15.04 -12.96
C GLY A 100 -3.62 -14.71 -14.32
N LYS A 101 -3.76 -15.72 -15.17
CA LYS A 101 -4.34 -15.60 -16.52
C LYS A 101 -5.86 -15.69 -16.44
N LYS A 102 -6.56 -14.84 -17.21
CA LYS A 102 -8.00 -14.92 -17.39
C LYS A 102 -8.32 -15.13 -18.87
N GLY A 103 -9.07 -16.21 -19.18
CA GLY A 103 -9.73 -16.43 -20.47
C GLY A 103 -8.82 -16.42 -21.68
N SER A 104 -8.92 -15.40 -22.52
CA SER A 104 -8.23 -15.30 -23.80
C SER A 104 -6.76 -14.90 -23.69
N ALA A 105 -5.97 -15.22 -24.71
CA ALA A 105 -4.56 -14.80 -24.81
C ALA A 105 -4.37 -13.28 -24.87
N ALA A 106 -5.44 -12.51 -25.12
CA ALA A 106 -5.41 -11.04 -25.19
C ALA A 106 -5.58 -10.36 -23.83
N SER A 107 -6.05 -11.08 -22.80
CA SER A 107 -6.20 -10.53 -21.46
C SER A 107 -4.86 -10.39 -20.76
N SER A 108 -4.65 -9.26 -20.09
CA SER A 108 -3.45 -9.01 -19.25
C SER A 108 -3.32 -10.09 -18.17
N ILE A 109 -2.10 -10.57 -17.93
CA ILE A 109 -1.82 -11.40 -16.75
C ILE A 109 -1.98 -10.52 -15.51
N HIS A 110 -2.64 -11.02 -14.45
CA HIS A 110 -2.86 -10.34 -13.19
C HIS A 110 -3.76 -9.08 -13.24
N GLY A 111 -4.67 -9.04 -14.21
CA GLY A 111 -5.59 -7.92 -14.37
C GLY A 111 -4.94 -6.69 -15.01
N PHE A 112 -5.68 -5.60 -15.03
CA PHE A 112 -5.29 -4.37 -15.71
C PHE A 112 -5.01 -3.19 -14.77
N ALA A 113 -5.38 -3.28 -13.48
CA ALA A 113 -5.25 -2.15 -12.56
C ALA A 113 -3.79 -1.68 -12.41
N ARG A 114 -2.83 -2.59 -12.55
CA ARG A 114 -1.39 -2.26 -12.51
C ARG A 114 -0.91 -1.33 -13.63
N ASN A 115 -1.71 -1.17 -14.70
CA ASN A 115 -1.42 -0.28 -15.83
C ASN A 115 -2.30 0.99 -15.83
N LYS A 116 -3.15 1.17 -14.80
CA LYS A 116 -4.02 2.34 -14.65
C LYS A 116 -3.39 3.37 -13.72
N THR A 117 -3.63 4.63 -14.00
CA THR A 117 -3.24 5.72 -13.09
C THR A 117 -4.28 5.87 -11.98
N PHE A 118 -3.83 5.77 -10.73
CA PHE A 118 -4.65 5.97 -9.55
C PHE A 118 -4.70 7.45 -9.15
N VAL A 119 -5.83 7.87 -8.62
CA VAL A 119 -6.04 9.22 -8.09
C VAL A 119 -5.70 9.25 -6.61
N LEU A 120 -4.92 10.23 -6.18
CA LEU A 120 -4.66 10.48 -4.76
C LEU A 120 -5.95 10.95 -4.07
N LYS A 121 -6.51 10.13 -3.19
CA LYS A 121 -7.73 10.43 -2.43
C LYS A 121 -7.42 11.15 -1.12
N SER A 122 -6.43 10.68 -0.38
CA SER A 122 -6.04 11.29 0.88
C SER A 122 -4.58 11.02 1.22
N ARG A 123 -4.00 11.90 2.02
CA ARG A 123 -2.69 11.73 2.66
C ARG A 123 -2.77 12.19 4.10
N ARG A 124 -2.13 11.43 5.00
CA ARG A 124 -2.02 11.77 6.42
C ARG A 124 -0.58 11.60 6.87
N THR A 125 -0.14 12.47 7.77
CA THR A 125 1.17 12.39 8.41
C THR A 125 0.99 12.63 9.90
N SER A 126 1.66 11.84 10.72
CA SER A 126 1.66 11.92 12.18
C SER A 126 3.05 11.65 12.71
N ALA A 127 3.25 11.78 14.04
CA ALA A 127 4.50 11.41 14.69
C ALA A 127 4.83 9.90 14.58
N ALA A 128 3.83 9.06 14.37
CA ALA A 128 4.00 7.61 14.21
C ALA A 128 4.40 7.22 12.78
N GLY A 129 4.10 8.06 11.78
CA GLY A 129 4.37 7.77 10.38
C GLY A 129 3.38 8.43 9.44
N SER A 130 3.30 7.95 8.22
CA SER A 130 2.46 8.53 7.18
C SER A 130 1.63 7.46 6.45
N SER A 131 0.52 7.89 5.87
CA SER A 131 -0.34 7.06 5.04
C SER A 131 -0.86 7.81 3.82
N VAL A 132 -1.19 7.04 2.78
CA VAL A 132 -1.82 7.52 1.55
C VAL A 132 -2.92 6.57 1.15
N THR A 133 -4.04 7.13 0.63
CA THR A 133 -5.09 6.35 -0.03
C THR A 133 -5.17 6.78 -1.49
N LEU A 134 -5.07 5.80 -2.37
CA LEU A 134 -5.15 5.92 -3.82
C LEU A 134 -6.43 5.23 -4.29
N GLY A 135 -7.11 5.77 -5.30
CA GLY A 135 -8.36 5.21 -5.80
C GLY A 135 -8.39 5.08 -7.32
N LEU A 136 -9.03 4.00 -7.76
CA LEU A 136 -9.40 3.75 -9.16
C LEU A 136 -10.91 3.47 -9.19
N THR A 137 -11.62 4.09 -10.09
CA THR A 137 -13.07 3.87 -10.28
C THR A 137 -13.31 3.43 -11.71
N LEU A 138 -14.11 2.39 -11.88
CA LEU A 138 -14.55 1.88 -13.17
C LEU A 138 -16.05 2.08 -13.34
N ALA A 139 -16.44 2.59 -14.50
CA ALA A 139 -17.82 2.56 -14.94
C ALA A 139 -18.19 1.18 -15.52
N ALA A 140 -19.48 0.85 -15.51
CA ALA A 140 -19.94 -0.37 -16.17
C ALA A 140 -19.65 -0.32 -17.67
N GLY A 141 -19.07 -1.40 -18.21
CA GLY A 141 -18.71 -1.52 -19.63
C GLY A 141 -17.40 -0.81 -20.03
N GLU A 142 -16.68 -0.18 -19.10
CA GLU A 142 -15.42 0.49 -19.39
C GLU A 142 -14.30 -0.50 -19.78
N GLU A 143 -14.25 -1.66 -19.12
CA GLU A 143 -13.27 -2.72 -19.39
C GLU A 143 -13.96 -3.96 -19.94
N PRO A 144 -13.69 -4.37 -21.20
CA PRO A 144 -14.36 -5.52 -21.82
C PRO A 144 -14.24 -6.82 -21.05
N ASP A 145 -13.08 -7.06 -20.43
CA ASP A 145 -12.82 -8.28 -19.64
C ASP A 145 -13.39 -8.22 -18.22
N PHE A 146 -13.88 -7.04 -17.79
CA PHE A 146 -14.50 -6.82 -16.50
C PHE A 146 -15.59 -5.74 -16.62
N PRO A 147 -16.76 -6.06 -17.20
CA PRO A 147 -17.78 -5.06 -17.60
C PRO A 147 -18.60 -4.50 -16.43
N TYR A 148 -18.11 -4.60 -15.20
CA TYR A 148 -18.81 -4.21 -13.99
C TYR A 148 -18.33 -2.86 -13.48
N ALA A 149 -19.26 -2.09 -12.87
CA ALA A 149 -18.88 -0.89 -12.12
C ALA A 149 -18.28 -1.28 -10.78
N ALA A 150 -17.11 -0.77 -10.49
CA ALA A 150 -16.37 -1.06 -9.26
C ALA A 150 -15.50 0.12 -8.83
N SER A 151 -15.18 0.20 -7.55
CA SER A 151 -14.08 1.02 -7.07
C SER A 151 -13.04 0.17 -6.37
N LEU A 152 -11.78 0.51 -6.60
CA LEU A 152 -10.63 -0.08 -5.95
C LEU A 152 -9.91 1.03 -5.17
N GLU A 153 -9.74 0.84 -3.87
CA GLU A 153 -8.94 1.71 -3.02
C GLU A 153 -7.73 0.98 -2.47
N LEU A 154 -6.57 1.63 -2.57
CA LEU A 154 -5.32 1.15 -2.01
C LEU A 154 -4.85 2.12 -0.94
N THR A 155 -4.75 1.65 0.30
CA THR A 155 -4.19 2.42 1.41
C THR A 155 -2.85 1.83 1.82
N PHE A 156 -1.82 2.65 1.75
CA PHE A 156 -0.49 2.32 2.25
C PHE A 156 -0.20 3.13 3.50
N THR A 157 0.24 2.46 4.54
CA THR A 157 0.60 3.07 5.83
C THR A 157 2.00 2.62 6.23
N LEU A 158 2.88 3.57 6.48
CA LEU A 158 4.23 3.33 6.96
C LEU A 158 4.38 3.88 8.38
N THR A 159 4.64 2.99 9.32
CA THR A 159 5.01 3.27 10.71
C THR A 159 6.35 2.59 11.02
N ASP A 160 6.44 1.73 12.04
CA ASP A 160 7.49 0.71 12.21
C ASP A 160 7.26 -0.50 11.29
N ARG A 161 6.09 -0.57 10.65
CA ARG A 161 5.62 -1.58 9.70
C ARG A 161 5.13 -0.91 8.43
N LEU A 162 5.12 -1.66 7.35
CA LEU A 162 4.44 -1.29 6.12
C LEU A 162 3.16 -2.10 6.01
N THR A 163 2.02 -1.40 5.99
CA THR A 163 0.71 -2.00 5.76
C THR A 163 0.16 -1.57 4.40
N ALA A 164 -0.23 -2.54 3.59
CA ALA A 164 -0.95 -2.34 2.34
C ALA A 164 -2.36 -2.92 2.49
N THR A 165 -3.38 -2.10 2.25
CA THR A 165 -4.79 -2.51 2.25
C THR A 165 -5.38 -2.27 0.88
N MET A 166 -6.00 -3.30 0.31
CA MET A 166 -6.73 -3.25 -0.96
C MET A 166 -8.20 -3.47 -0.67
N ARG A 167 -9.04 -2.50 -1.03
CA ARG A 167 -10.49 -2.58 -0.83
C ARG A 167 -11.21 -2.50 -2.16
N THR A 168 -11.85 -3.59 -2.55
CA THR A 168 -12.71 -3.70 -3.74
C THR A 168 -14.17 -3.51 -3.33
N LEU A 169 -14.86 -2.54 -3.95
CA LEU A 169 -16.29 -2.27 -3.72
C LEU A 169 -17.07 -2.45 -5.03
N ASN A 170 -18.13 -3.21 -5.00
CA ASN A 170 -19.09 -3.26 -6.09
C ASN A 170 -19.99 -2.01 -6.06
N THR A 171 -19.77 -1.09 -7.00
CA THR A 171 -20.56 0.15 -7.15
C THR A 171 -21.66 0.02 -8.19
N GLY A 172 -21.76 -1.16 -8.82
CA GLY A 172 -22.74 -1.44 -9.87
C GLY A 172 -24.06 -2.00 -9.36
N LYS A 173 -24.85 -2.50 -10.30
CA LYS A 173 -26.18 -3.11 -10.05
C LYS A 173 -26.15 -4.65 -10.15
N GLU A 174 -25.08 -5.22 -10.65
CA GLU A 174 -24.91 -6.65 -10.87
C GLU A 174 -23.81 -7.20 -9.95
N SER A 175 -24.00 -8.43 -9.49
CA SER A 175 -22.97 -9.14 -8.73
C SER A 175 -21.83 -9.56 -9.66
N PHE A 176 -20.60 -9.50 -9.18
CA PHE A 176 -19.44 -9.99 -9.93
C PHE A 176 -18.50 -10.82 -9.06
N ALA A 177 -17.84 -11.78 -9.70
CA ALA A 177 -16.73 -12.49 -9.10
C ALA A 177 -15.40 -11.87 -9.54
N PHE A 178 -14.43 -11.82 -8.63
CA PHE A 178 -13.08 -11.29 -8.89
C PHE A 178 -12.03 -12.10 -8.14
N SER A 179 -10.79 -11.82 -8.41
CA SER A 179 -9.67 -12.24 -7.57
C SER A 179 -8.63 -11.13 -7.52
N GLU A 180 -7.89 -11.08 -6.41
CA GLU A 180 -6.92 -10.01 -6.17
C GLU A 180 -5.71 -10.52 -5.40
N GLY A 181 -4.64 -9.74 -5.36
CA GLY A 181 -3.45 -10.08 -4.60
C GLY A 181 -2.41 -8.99 -4.59
N PHE A 182 -1.53 -9.08 -3.61
CA PHE A 182 -0.29 -8.34 -3.57
C PHE A 182 0.85 -9.24 -4.05
N GLN A 183 1.67 -8.71 -4.93
CA GLN A 183 2.83 -9.39 -5.48
C GLN A 183 4.11 -8.64 -5.12
N PRO A 184 4.62 -8.83 -3.90
CA PRO A 184 5.89 -8.26 -3.47
C PRO A 184 7.06 -9.06 -4.06
N TYR A 185 8.15 -8.37 -4.37
CA TYR A 185 9.43 -8.93 -4.78
C TYR A 185 10.45 -8.59 -3.70
N PHE A 186 10.60 -9.43 -2.68
CA PHE A 186 11.54 -9.18 -1.60
C PHE A 186 12.98 -9.36 -2.08
N ALA A 187 13.81 -8.34 -1.88
CA ALA A 187 15.23 -8.41 -2.17
C ALA A 187 15.92 -9.36 -1.20
N VAL A 188 16.64 -10.32 -1.72
CA VAL A 188 17.43 -11.31 -0.97
C VAL A 188 18.87 -11.35 -1.49
N GLY A 189 19.79 -11.82 -0.68
CA GLY A 189 21.15 -12.06 -1.14
C GLY A 189 21.24 -13.27 -2.09
N SER A 190 20.47 -14.33 -1.77
CA SER A 190 20.21 -15.46 -2.65
C SER A 190 18.92 -16.17 -2.23
N TYR A 191 18.04 -16.48 -3.18
CA TYR A 191 16.82 -17.25 -2.88
C TYR A 191 17.15 -18.62 -2.27
N LYS A 192 18.33 -19.20 -2.56
CA LYS A 192 18.80 -20.48 -2.02
C LYS A 192 19.04 -20.45 -0.51
N ALA A 193 19.25 -19.25 0.06
CA ALA A 193 19.43 -19.03 1.50
C ALA A 193 18.14 -18.64 2.22
N VAL A 194 17.01 -18.67 1.51
CA VAL A 194 15.70 -18.25 2.05
C VAL A 194 14.96 -19.45 2.62
N THR A 195 14.48 -19.28 3.86
CA THR A 195 13.52 -20.17 4.51
C THR A 195 12.17 -19.48 4.63
N LEU A 196 11.09 -20.18 4.29
CA LEU A 196 9.71 -19.74 4.37
C LEU A 196 9.02 -20.42 5.54
N GLN A 197 8.34 -19.62 6.37
CA GLN A 197 7.69 -20.02 7.62
C GLN A 197 6.19 -19.66 7.57
N GLY A 198 5.34 -20.52 8.13
CA GLY A 198 3.88 -20.26 8.20
C GLY A 198 3.15 -20.35 6.84
N VAL A 199 3.82 -20.81 5.79
CA VAL A 199 3.23 -20.98 4.44
C VAL A 199 2.59 -22.35 4.30
N LYS A 200 3.23 -23.40 4.86
CA LYS A 200 2.73 -24.77 4.96
C LYS A 200 3.04 -25.36 6.34
N ASP A 201 2.74 -26.63 6.59
CA ASP A 201 2.88 -27.25 7.92
C ASP A 201 4.30 -27.21 8.50
N ALA A 202 5.30 -27.31 7.64
CA ALA A 202 6.71 -27.21 8.03
C ALA A 202 7.37 -26.06 7.30
N ASP A 203 8.34 -25.42 7.96
CA ASP A 203 9.24 -24.48 7.33
C ASP A 203 10.00 -25.16 6.18
N PHE A 204 10.23 -24.44 5.12
CA PHE A 204 10.92 -24.98 3.95
C PHE A 204 11.78 -23.94 3.24
N ALA A 205 12.82 -24.42 2.57
CA ALA A 205 13.67 -23.58 1.74
C ALA A 205 12.95 -23.23 0.43
N ALA A 206 13.20 -22.01 -0.07
CA ALA A 206 12.81 -21.67 -1.43
C ALA A 206 13.57 -22.56 -2.42
N VAL A 207 12.88 -23.01 -3.47
CA VAL A 207 13.45 -23.88 -4.49
C VAL A 207 13.43 -23.20 -5.86
N ASP A 208 14.29 -23.67 -6.72
CA ASP A 208 14.43 -23.23 -8.11
C ASP A 208 13.12 -23.43 -8.90
N GLY A 209 12.71 -22.44 -9.65
CA GLY A 209 11.50 -22.52 -10.50
C GLY A 209 10.19 -22.63 -9.73
N MET A 210 10.12 -22.23 -8.46
CA MET A 210 8.88 -22.27 -7.69
C MET A 210 7.87 -21.24 -8.19
N ASP A 211 6.68 -21.70 -8.55
CA ASP A 211 5.48 -20.89 -8.82
C ASP A 211 4.28 -21.61 -8.21
N ALA A 212 4.02 -21.34 -6.94
CA ALA A 212 3.08 -22.13 -6.16
C ALA A 212 2.12 -21.25 -5.33
N ALA A 213 0.88 -21.73 -5.25
CA ALA A 213 -0.14 -21.18 -4.35
C ALA A 213 -0.37 -22.15 -3.21
N PHE A 214 -0.20 -21.68 -2.00
CA PHE A 214 -0.44 -22.43 -0.76
C PHE A 214 -1.74 -21.95 -0.12
N PRO A 215 -2.68 -22.85 0.23
CA PRO A 215 -3.88 -22.47 0.96
C PRO A 215 -3.53 -21.73 2.27
N ARG A 216 -4.31 -20.70 2.61
CA ARG A 216 -4.12 -19.97 3.86
C ARG A 216 -4.24 -20.90 5.06
N ARG A 217 -3.27 -20.87 5.97
CA ARG A 217 -3.23 -21.68 7.21
C ARG A 217 -3.35 -20.85 8.48
N GLY A 218 -3.15 -19.56 8.38
CA GLY A 218 -3.21 -18.60 9.46
C GLY A 218 -2.97 -17.21 8.91
N ASP A 219 -2.86 -16.23 9.78
CA ASP A 219 -2.60 -14.85 9.37
C ASP A 219 -1.11 -14.56 9.22
N ALA A 220 -0.25 -15.21 10.04
CA ALA A 220 1.16 -14.91 10.13
C ALA A 220 2.03 -15.86 9.29
N PHE A 221 3.02 -15.27 8.62
CA PHE A 221 4.06 -15.99 7.88
C PHE A 221 5.35 -15.15 7.87
N ALA A 222 6.45 -15.76 7.47
CA ALA A 222 7.73 -15.06 7.41
C ALA A 222 8.63 -15.60 6.30
N LEU A 223 9.58 -14.75 5.91
CA LEU A 223 10.73 -15.04 5.07
C LEU A 223 11.98 -14.73 5.87
N THR A 224 12.90 -15.70 5.97
CA THR A 224 14.22 -15.51 6.58
C THR A 224 15.29 -15.75 5.53
N ASP A 225 16.12 -14.74 5.27
CA ASP A 225 17.31 -14.83 4.41
C ASP A 225 18.56 -14.90 5.27
N ALA A 226 19.13 -16.08 5.37
CA ALA A 226 20.35 -16.32 6.17
C ALA A 226 21.59 -15.66 5.56
N SER A 227 21.63 -15.41 4.26
CA SER A 227 22.80 -14.85 3.56
C SER A 227 23.09 -13.39 3.91
N ILE A 228 22.04 -12.64 4.28
CA ILE A 228 22.15 -11.22 4.68
C ILE A 228 21.62 -10.94 6.09
N GLY A 229 21.27 -12.00 6.84
CA GLY A 229 20.77 -11.87 8.21
C GLY A 229 19.47 -11.06 8.31
N ARG A 230 18.52 -11.27 7.38
CA ARG A 230 17.25 -10.52 7.33
C ARG A 230 16.06 -11.43 7.54
N LYS A 231 15.12 -10.98 8.39
CA LYS A 231 13.81 -11.60 8.53
C LYS A 231 12.71 -10.60 8.15
N ILE A 232 11.77 -11.02 7.31
CA ILE A 232 10.54 -10.28 7.01
C ILE A 232 9.40 -11.07 7.64
N SER A 233 8.79 -10.51 8.67
CA SER A 233 7.59 -11.05 9.31
C SER A 233 6.38 -10.37 8.69
N ALA A 234 5.35 -11.14 8.38
CA ALA A 234 4.16 -10.62 7.72
C ALA A 234 2.88 -11.23 8.29
N THR A 235 1.79 -10.47 8.17
CA THR A 235 0.43 -10.96 8.40
C THR A 235 -0.45 -10.60 7.22
N ALA A 236 -1.46 -11.43 6.93
CA ALA A 236 -2.45 -11.16 5.91
C ALA A 236 -3.85 -11.53 6.36
N LYS A 237 -4.84 -10.73 5.93
CA LYS A 237 -6.27 -10.99 6.15
C LYS A 237 -7.03 -10.78 4.85
N GLY A 238 -8.14 -11.50 4.68
CA GLY A 238 -8.93 -11.46 3.45
C GLY A 238 -8.38 -12.31 2.30
N ASN A 239 -7.22 -12.96 2.48
CA ASN A 239 -6.63 -13.87 1.49
C ASN A 239 -7.16 -15.30 1.64
N THR A 240 -7.16 -16.06 0.56
CA THR A 240 -7.39 -17.52 0.55
C THR A 240 -6.08 -18.29 0.43
N SER A 241 -5.04 -17.65 -0.11
CA SER A 241 -3.76 -18.28 -0.42
C SER A 241 -2.59 -17.35 -0.11
N LEU A 242 -1.41 -17.96 0.06
CA LEU A 242 -0.12 -17.33 -0.09
C LEU A 242 0.52 -17.79 -1.39
N ILE A 243 1.04 -16.86 -2.17
CA ILE A 243 1.73 -17.14 -3.43
C ILE A 243 3.22 -17.06 -3.17
N VAL A 244 3.95 -18.10 -3.56
CA VAL A 244 5.42 -18.11 -3.56
C VAL A 244 5.89 -18.19 -4.99
N TRP A 245 6.75 -17.27 -5.38
CA TRP A 245 7.38 -17.27 -6.69
C TRP A 245 8.88 -17.04 -6.58
N SER A 246 9.64 -18.00 -7.09
CA SER A 246 11.10 -17.94 -7.18
C SER A 246 11.51 -18.50 -8.52
N PRO A 247 11.78 -17.69 -9.55
CA PRO A 247 12.19 -18.20 -10.86
C PRO A 247 13.54 -18.91 -10.82
N GLY A 248 14.41 -18.53 -9.88
CA GLY A 248 15.69 -19.18 -9.64
C GLY A 248 16.63 -19.08 -10.84
N SER A 249 17.22 -20.21 -11.22
CA SER A 249 18.14 -20.29 -12.36
C SER A 249 17.43 -20.40 -13.72
N VAL A 250 16.10 -20.61 -13.72
CA VAL A 250 15.33 -20.59 -14.97
C VAL A 250 15.31 -19.15 -15.46
N GLU A 251 16.00 -18.87 -16.54
CA GLU A 251 15.95 -17.55 -17.16
C GLU A 251 14.51 -17.25 -17.60
N PRO A 252 13.85 -16.31 -16.98
CA PRO A 252 12.54 -15.93 -17.44
C PRO A 252 12.71 -15.27 -18.81
N HIS A 253 11.82 -15.58 -19.72
CA HIS A 253 11.69 -14.86 -21.00
C HIS A 253 11.28 -13.39 -20.80
N ASN A 254 11.52 -12.85 -19.62
CA ASN A 254 11.12 -11.53 -19.15
C ASN A 254 12.22 -10.51 -19.41
N ARG A 255 11.98 -9.67 -20.37
CA ARG A 255 12.93 -8.68 -20.92
C ARG A 255 13.40 -7.60 -19.95
N ASN A 256 12.82 -7.49 -18.75
CA ASN A 256 13.21 -6.48 -17.76
C ASN A 256 14.15 -7.00 -16.65
N LEU A 257 14.45 -8.31 -16.63
CA LEU A 257 15.39 -8.91 -15.69
C LEU A 257 16.75 -9.09 -16.37
N ALA A 258 17.81 -8.60 -15.73
CA ALA A 258 19.18 -8.85 -16.14
C ALA A 258 19.64 -10.25 -15.69
N PRO A 259 20.69 -10.83 -16.30
CA PRO A 259 21.29 -12.05 -15.82
C PRO A 259 21.65 -11.95 -14.34
N GLY A 260 21.25 -12.95 -13.55
CA GLY A 260 21.45 -13.01 -12.10
C GLY A 260 20.41 -12.27 -11.26
N ASP A 261 19.53 -11.47 -11.83
CA ASP A 261 18.45 -10.81 -11.08
C ASP A 261 17.52 -11.84 -10.44
N THR A 262 17.23 -12.95 -11.14
CA THR A 262 16.34 -14.02 -10.69
C THR A 262 16.80 -14.71 -9.41
N GLU A 263 18.08 -14.64 -9.08
CA GLU A 263 18.63 -15.18 -7.83
C GLU A 263 18.46 -14.24 -6.64
N ARG A 264 18.16 -12.95 -6.90
CA ARG A 264 18.22 -11.87 -5.92
C ARG A 264 16.87 -11.45 -5.36
N PHE A 265 15.80 -12.15 -5.70
CA PHE A 265 14.49 -11.87 -5.13
C PHE A 265 13.66 -13.15 -4.95
N ILE A 266 12.63 -13.01 -4.14
CA ILE A 266 11.57 -13.99 -3.98
C ILE A 266 10.23 -13.24 -3.82
N GLY A 267 9.20 -13.74 -4.51
CA GLY A 267 7.83 -13.33 -4.30
C GLY A 267 7.20 -14.13 -3.15
N LEU A 268 6.62 -13.45 -2.17
CA LEU A 268 5.81 -14.06 -1.11
C LEU A 268 4.69 -13.11 -0.73
N GLY A 269 3.49 -13.31 -1.24
CA GLY A 269 2.38 -12.39 -1.01
C GLY A 269 1.02 -13.05 -0.88
N PRO A 270 0.06 -12.38 -0.21
CA PRO A 270 -1.30 -12.85 -0.08
C PRO A 270 -2.08 -12.65 -1.37
N ALA A 271 -2.93 -13.62 -1.69
CA ALA A 271 -3.87 -13.54 -2.78
C ALA A 271 -5.24 -14.11 -2.39
N PHE A 272 -6.27 -13.51 -2.96
CA PHE A 272 -7.62 -14.03 -2.99
C PHE A 272 -7.89 -14.59 -4.38
N ARG A 273 -8.06 -15.91 -4.51
CA ARG A 273 -8.12 -16.60 -5.80
C ARG A 273 -9.46 -17.27 -6.05
N ALA A 274 -9.98 -17.08 -7.25
CA ALA A 274 -11.28 -17.61 -7.67
C ALA A 274 -11.42 -19.15 -7.60
N LYS A 275 -10.32 -19.91 -7.76
CA LYS A 275 -10.35 -21.38 -7.71
C LYS A 275 -10.68 -21.97 -6.33
N GLU A 276 -10.59 -21.17 -5.28
CA GLU A 276 -10.76 -21.60 -3.89
C GLU A 276 -12.05 -21.05 -3.27
N GLY A 277 -12.97 -20.58 -4.12
CA GLY A 277 -14.23 -19.95 -3.72
C GLY A 277 -14.21 -18.47 -4.07
N ALA A 278 -14.57 -18.13 -5.31
CA ALA A 278 -14.76 -16.75 -5.72
C ALA A 278 -15.79 -16.09 -4.81
N VAL A 279 -15.41 -15.10 -4.04
CA VAL A 279 -16.39 -14.23 -3.42
C VAL A 279 -17.03 -13.41 -4.52
N ALA A 280 -18.31 -13.66 -4.75
CA ALA A 280 -19.10 -12.76 -5.55
C ALA A 280 -19.45 -11.55 -4.66
N LEU A 281 -19.10 -10.35 -5.10
CA LEU A 281 -19.57 -9.12 -4.47
C LEU A 281 -20.93 -8.75 -5.06
N SER A 282 -21.96 -8.75 -4.22
CA SER A 282 -23.25 -8.16 -4.58
C SER A 282 -23.16 -6.63 -4.60
N PRO A 283 -24.10 -5.93 -5.25
CA PRO A 283 -24.16 -4.48 -5.23
C PRO A 283 -24.02 -3.89 -3.82
N GLY A 284 -23.11 -2.93 -3.67
CA GLY A 284 -22.79 -2.28 -2.40
C GLY A 284 -21.88 -3.08 -1.44
N GLN A 285 -21.57 -4.33 -1.74
CA GLN A 285 -20.63 -5.12 -0.94
C GLN A 285 -19.16 -4.80 -1.27
N ALA A 286 -18.32 -4.96 -0.27
CA ALA A 286 -16.87 -4.80 -0.41
C ALA A 286 -16.11 -6.01 0.12
N HIS A 287 -14.93 -6.22 -0.43
CA HIS A 287 -13.89 -7.12 0.09
C HIS A 287 -12.65 -6.31 0.44
N GLU A 288 -11.94 -6.75 1.46
CA GLU A 288 -10.70 -6.12 1.89
C GLU A 288 -9.60 -7.16 2.06
N LEU A 289 -8.48 -6.92 1.39
CA LEU A 289 -7.24 -7.68 1.51
C LEU A 289 -6.20 -6.81 2.22
N VAL A 290 -5.76 -7.25 3.40
CA VAL A 290 -4.76 -6.53 4.21
C VAL A 290 -3.46 -7.32 4.22
N PHE A 291 -2.34 -6.64 4.02
CA PHE A 291 -0.99 -7.20 4.07
C PHE A 291 -0.10 -6.27 4.90
N GLU A 292 0.35 -6.76 6.05
CA GLU A 292 1.24 -6.05 6.94
C GLU A 292 2.61 -6.73 6.97
N MET A 293 3.68 -5.94 6.91
CA MET A 293 5.06 -6.42 6.82
C MET A 293 5.95 -5.65 7.81
N ALA A 294 6.83 -6.38 8.49
CA ALA A 294 7.86 -5.83 9.38
C ALA A 294 9.22 -6.46 9.06
N VAL A 295 10.28 -5.65 9.14
CA VAL A 295 11.66 -6.08 8.92
C VAL A 295 12.36 -6.24 10.26
N GLY A 296 12.95 -7.42 10.47
CA GLY A 296 13.80 -7.73 11.61
C GLY A 296 15.17 -8.23 11.15
N ASN A 297 16.07 -8.28 12.07
CA ASN A 297 17.40 -8.90 11.91
C ASN A 297 17.36 -10.33 12.41
#